data_0d4e0a2698cff2f7c5a586a25779f593
#
_entry.id   0d4e0a2698cff2f7c5a586a25779f593
#
_cell.length_a   1.000
_cell.length_b   1.000
_cell.length_c   1.000
_cell.angle_alpha   90.00
_cell.angle_beta   90.00
_cell.angle_gamma   90.00
#
_symmetry.space_group_name_H-M   'P 1'
#
loop_
_entity.id
_entity.type
_entity.pdbx_description
1 polymer ?
#
loop_
_entity_poly.entity_id
_entity_poly.type
_entity_poly.pdbx_seq_one_letter_code
_entity_poly.pdbx_strand_id
1 'polypeptide(L)'
;MLNNKQNMNYKNEKNMRKIYFFAAVALALAACDNDDKYADNEPVAAQITANIGNSISSRAAGTAWATGDKIGITTLRGSESKYVNMEYTTENGDGKFTGTPMYFQDAQAEVTFTAYYPFTGSEGTAPAIIENNTRAEQQTLGNQPKFDYLWASRVGKKGQPNINFEFAHKMSKITMTFQDGEGTQVNKIESYSFDGLVLEGTFNPATGEAKAKEMEAETLTLNVDNVISGSARPSIIVYPQATSGKVVLRIVKDNQTYKCELTFAGGELKAGTDYQYTITLNKTGADVTKSEIHPWSSQIGTGDATME
;
A
#
# COMPACT_ATOMS: atom_id res chain seq x y z
N MET A 1 -70.96 0.63 0.64
CA MET A 1 -70.13 1.22 1.75
C MET A 1 -69.29 0.22 2.52
N LEU A 2 -68.92 -0.93 1.96
CA LEU A 2 -68.14 -1.97 2.67
C LEU A 2 -66.69 -2.13 2.17
N ASN A 3 -66.31 -1.53 1.03
CA ASN A 3 -64.99 -1.72 0.43
C ASN A 3 -63.91 -0.74 0.92
N ASN A 4 -64.26 0.26 1.71
CA ASN A 4 -63.26 1.30 2.15
C ASN A 4 -62.65 0.98 3.54
N LYS A 5 -63.22 0.07 4.32
CA LYS A 5 -62.67 -0.29 5.63
C LYS A 5 -61.59 -1.38 5.54
N GLN A 6 -61.65 -2.28 4.54
CA GLN A 6 -60.61 -3.31 4.39
C GLN A 6 -59.31 -2.80 3.82
N ASN A 7 -59.32 -1.73 2.97
CA ASN A 7 -58.11 -1.15 2.42
C ASN A 7 -57.33 -0.27 3.43
N MET A 8 -57.99 0.27 4.45
CA MET A 8 -57.34 1.05 5.49
C MET A 8 -56.58 0.19 6.50
N ASN A 9 -57.10 -1.00 6.81
CA ASN A 9 -56.41 -1.93 7.72
C ASN A 9 -55.15 -2.54 7.08
N TYR A 10 -55.18 -2.82 5.76
CA TYR A 10 -54.04 -3.42 5.06
C TYR A 10 -52.85 -2.42 4.90
N LYS A 11 -53.12 -1.12 4.80
CA LYS A 11 -52.10 -0.08 4.75
C LYS A 11 -51.44 0.18 6.11
N ASN A 12 -52.17 0.01 7.19
CA ASN A 12 -51.65 0.21 8.55
C ASN A 12 -50.76 -0.96 9.01
N GLU A 13 -51.06 -2.18 8.62
CA GLU A 13 -50.20 -3.33 8.92
C GLU A 13 -48.88 -3.34 8.17
N LYS A 14 -48.86 -2.85 6.92
CA LYS A 14 -47.60 -2.72 6.15
C LYS A 14 -46.68 -1.63 6.69
N ASN A 15 -47.25 -0.55 7.26
CA ASN A 15 -46.45 0.51 7.83
C ASN A 15 -45.93 0.15 9.24
N MET A 16 -46.65 -0.64 10.03
CA MET A 16 -46.17 -1.12 11.33
C MET A 16 -45.02 -2.14 11.17
N ARG A 17 -45.05 -3.02 10.14
CA ARG A 17 -43.95 -3.96 9.89
C ARG A 17 -42.63 -3.29 9.44
N LYS A 18 -42.71 -2.09 8.84
CA LYS A 18 -41.53 -1.33 8.47
C LYS A 18 -40.92 -0.56 9.65
N ILE A 19 -41.69 -0.22 10.68
CA ILE A 19 -41.23 0.52 11.86
C ILE A 19 -40.47 -0.40 12.83
N TYR A 20 -40.84 -1.68 12.92
CA TYR A 20 -40.12 -2.64 13.78
C TYR A 20 -38.77 -3.10 13.26
N PHE A 21 -38.49 -2.94 11.96
CA PHE A 21 -37.17 -3.29 11.39
C PHE A 21 -36.11 -2.21 11.59
N PHE A 22 -36.53 -0.95 11.81
CA PHE A 22 -35.60 0.16 12.10
C PHE A 22 -35.28 0.34 13.59
N ALA A 23 -36.12 -0.20 14.49
CA ALA A 23 -35.89 -0.10 15.94
C ALA A 23 -34.90 -1.14 16.47
N ALA A 24 -34.63 -2.23 15.73
CA ALA A 24 -33.69 -3.27 16.17
C ALA A 24 -32.23 -2.96 15.86
N VAL A 25 -31.92 -1.97 15.01
CA VAL A 25 -30.55 -1.58 14.66
C VAL A 25 -30.03 -0.43 15.53
N ALA A 26 -30.89 0.32 16.23
CA ALA A 26 -30.52 1.47 17.03
C ALA A 26 -30.11 1.14 18.49
N LEU A 27 -30.19 -0.11 18.93
CA LEU A 27 -29.87 -0.53 20.31
C LEU A 27 -28.45 -1.14 20.47
N ALA A 28 -27.62 -1.12 19.41
CA ALA A 28 -26.26 -1.64 19.49
C ALA A 28 -25.17 -0.54 19.69
N LEU A 29 -25.55 0.73 19.91
CA LEU A 29 -24.60 1.84 20.04
C LEU A 29 -24.57 2.52 21.42
N ALA A 30 -25.21 1.94 22.44
CA ALA A 30 -25.18 2.49 23.79
C ALA A 30 -24.63 1.45 24.79
N ALA A 31 -23.37 1.06 24.62
CA ALA A 31 -22.59 0.40 25.65
C ALA A 31 -21.16 0.94 25.62
N CYS A 32 -21.04 2.22 25.90
CA CYS A 32 -19.87 2.76 26.55
C CYS A 32 -20.24 2.96 28.01
N ASP A 33 -19.97 2.00 28.85
CA ASP A 33 -19.41 2.24 30.17
C ASP A 33 -19.18 0.91 30.91
N ASN A 34 -18.04 0.88 31.59
CA ASN A 34 -17.63 0.01 32.70
C ASN A 34 -17.20 -1.44 32.44
N ASP A 35 -15.95 -1.61 32.75
CA ASP A 35 -15.33 -2.70 33.50
C ASP A 35 -16.16 -3.98 33.74
N ASP A 36 -15.50 -5.11 33.42
CA ASP A 36 -15.75 -6.44 33.98
C ASP A 36 -17.11 -7.09 33.71
N LYS A 37 -17.42 -7.41 32.44
CA LYS A 37 -18.33 -8.55 32.17
C LYS A 37 -18.28 -9.06 30.71
N TYR A 38 -17.12 -9.35 30.20
CA TYR A 38 -17.10 -10.43 29.22
C TYR A 38 -17.08 -11.73 30.03
N ALA A 39 -18.17 -12.49 30.00
CA ALA A 39 -18.14 -13.84 30.51
C ALA A 39 -16.91 -14.52 29.91
N ASP A 40 -16.03 -15.07 30.74
CA ASP A 40 -14.70 -15.58 30.36
C ASP A 40 -14.69 -16.59 29.21
N ASN A 41 -15.86 -17.01 28.74
CA ASN A 41 -16.06 -18.07 27.75
C ASN A 41 -16.62 -17.64 26.40
N GLU A 42 -17.09 -16.40 26.19
CA GLU A 42 -17.63 -16.01 24.88
C GLU A 42 -16.51 -15.54 23.93
N PRO A 43 -16.50 -16.06 22.69
CA PRO A 43 -15.53 -15.62 21.67
C PRO A 43 -15.74 -14.14 21.30
N VAL A 44 -14.68 -13.35 21.26
CA VAL A 44 -14.70 -11.94 20.82
C VAL A 44 -14.05 -11.84 19.46
N ALA A 45 -14.73 -11.24 18.50
CA ALA A 45 -14.19 -11.03 17.15
C ALA A 45 -13.16 -9.90 17.12
N ALA A 46 -12.05 -10.12 16.41
CA ALA A 46 -11.08 -9.08 16.12
C ALA A 46 -11.68 -8.03 15.18
N GLN A 47 -11.48 -6.74 15.50
CA GLN A 47 -11.87 -5.59 14.67
C GLN A 47 -10.63 -5.12 13.92
N ILE A 48 -10.68 -5.17 12.58
CA ILE A 48 -9.50 -4.91 11.76
C ILE A 48 -9.57 -3.52 11.14
N THR A 49 -8.53 -2.74 11.43
CA THR A 49 -8.26 -1.47 10.76
C THR A 49 -6.82 -1.45 10.28
N ALA A 50 -6.51 -0.67 9.24
CA ALA A 50 -5.17 -0.61 8.69
C ALA A 50 -4.87 0.76 8.08
N ASN A 51 -3.65 1.25 8.33
CA ASN A 51 -3.07 2.44 7.71
C ASN A 51 -1.82 2.04 6.93
N ILE A 52 -1.43 2.86 5.94
CA ILE A 52 -0.18 2.68 5.20
C ILE A 52 0.79 3.77 5.66
N GLY A 53 1.92 3.36 6.24
CA GLY A 53 2.88 4.28 6.85
C GLY A 53 2.32 5.02 8.07
N ASN A 54 3.11 5.91 8.67
CA ASN A 54 2.71 6.70 9.84
C ASN A 54 1.81 7.91 9.50
N SER A 55 1.03 7.87 8.42
CA SER A 55 0.31 9.06 7.98
C SER A 55 -1.10 9.16 8.53
N ILE A 56 -1.30 10.22 9.26
CA ILE A 56 -2.60 10.82 9.47
C ILE A 56 -2.93 11.58 8.19
N SER A 57 -3.69 10.92 7.29
CA SER A 57 -4.43 11.56 6.19
C SER A 57 -3.70 12.57 5.29
N SER A 58 -3.23 12.13 4.11
CA SER A 58 -3.35 12.93 2.89
C SER A 58 -3.41 12.03 1.65
N ARG A 59 -4.27 12.40 0.69
CA ARG A 59 -4.60 11.66 -0.51
C ARG A 59 -3.49 11.82 -1.57
N ALA A 60 -2.40 11.07 -1.44
CA ALA A 60 -1.43 10.93 -2.52
C ALA A 60 -1.28 9.44 -2.86
N ALA A 61 -1.22 9.10 -4.14
CA ALA A 61 -1.14 7.72 -4.62
C ALA A 61 -0.02 6.93 -3.91
N GLY A 62 -0.36 5.74 -3.39
CA GLY A 62 0.57 4.85 -2.69
C GLY A 62 0.52 4.89 -1.16
N THR A 63 -0.37 5.69 -0.55
CA THR A 63 -0.44 5.87 0.91
C THR A 63 -1.87 5.81 1.45
N ALA A 64 -2.84 5.55 0.59
CA ALA A 64 -4.24 5.39 0.95
C ALA A 64 -4.78 4.12 0.29
N TRP A 65 -5.63 3.44 1.01
CA TRP A 65 -6.36 2.30 0.49
C TRP A 65 -7.34 2.73 -0.61
N ALA A 66 -7.46 1.90 -1.63
CA ALA A 66 -8.52 2.03 -2.63
C ALA A 66 -9.73 1.17 -2.27
N THR A 67 -10.89 1.56 -2.75
CA THR A 67 -12.10 0.74 -2.65
C THR A 67 -11.86 -0.64 -3.26
N GLY A 68 -12.13 -1.68 -2.49
CA GLY A 68 -11.96 -3.07 -2.90
C GLY A 68 -10.56 -3.64 -2.68
N ASP A 69 -9.62 -2.88 -2.08
CA ASP A 69 -8.33 -3.42 -1.68
C ASP A 69 -8.49 -4.58 -0.69
N LYS A 70 -7.68 -5.61 -0.89
CA LYS A 70 -7.72 -6.84 -0.12
C LYS A 70 -6.38 -7.13 0.54
N ILE A 71 -6.43 -7.48 1.82
CA ILE A 71 -5.28 -7.93 2.61
C ILE A 71 -5.45 -9.37 3.04
N GLY A 72 -4.35 -10.11 3.17
CA GLY A 72 -4.32 -11.44 3.75
C GLY A 72 -3.86 -11.38 5.19
N ILE A 73 -4.61 -11.99 6.12
CA ILE A 73 -4.29 -11.99 7.55
C ILE A 73 -4.04 -13.41 8.02
N THR A 74 -2.95 -13.62 8.74
CA THR A 74 -2.63 -14.87 9.43
C THR A 74 -2.42 -14.61 10.92
N THR A 75 -2.98 -15.48 11.78
CA THR A 75 -2.79 -15.38 13.23
C THR A 75 -1.82 -16.44 13.73
N LEU A 76 -0.91 -16.03 14.60
CA LEU A 76 0.04 -16.90 15.28
C LEU A 76 -0.23 -16.87 16.78
N ARG A 77 -0.34 -18.05 17.39
CA ARG A 77 -0.39 -18.22 18.84
C ARG A 77 0.73 -19.19 19.23
N GLY A 78 1.77 -18.67 19.86
CA GLY A 78 2.99 -19.45 20.04
C GLY A 78 3.59 -19.82 18.67
N SER A 79 3.67 -21.12 18.38
CA SER A 79 4.15 -21.63 17.09
C SER A 79 3.04 -22.02 16.11
N GLU A 80 1.77 -21.87 16.50
CA GLU A 80 0.61 -22.35 15.72
C GLU A 80 -0.18 -21.22 15.09
N SER A 81 -0.54 -21.39 13.81
CA SER A 81 -1.46 -20.51 13.09
C SER A 81 -2.88 -21.05 13.20
N LYS A 82 -3.80 -20.26 13.76
CA LYS A 82 -5.20 -20.64 13.88
C LYS A 82 -6.03 -20.22 12.67
N TYR A 83 -5.88 -18.97 12.23
CA TYR A 83 -6.46 -18.42 11.02
C TYR A 83 -5.34 -18.19 10.03
N VAL A 84 -5.46 -18.72 8.84
CA VAL A 84 -4.41 -18.72 7.83
C VAL A 84 -4.92 -18.01 6.59
N ASN A 85 -4.20 -16.98 6.17
CA ASN A 85 -4.49 -16.24 4.94
C ASN A 85 -5.96 -15.81 4.78
N MET A 86 -6.54 -15.27 5.83
CA MET A 86 -7.93 -14.78 5.82
C MET A 86 -8.03 -13.54 4.95
N GLU A 87 -8.95 -13.53 3.98
CA GLU A 87 -9.19 -12.38 3.10
C GLU A 87 -10.02 -11.31 3.82
N TYR A 88 -9.50 -10.10 3.87
CA TYR A 88 -10.20 -8.94 4.40
C TYR A 88 -10.18 -7.82 3.36
N THR A 89 -11.34 -7.19 3.14
CA THR A 89 -11.56 -6.18 2.11
C THR A 89 -11.96 -4.84 2.74
N THR A 90 -11.43 -3.73 2.23
CA THR A 90 -11.94 -2.40 2.54
C THR A 90 -12.92 -1.95 1.45
N GLU A 91 -14.19 -1.80 1.80
CA GLU A 91 -15.24 -1.44 0.84
C GLU A 91 -15.18 0.03 0.42
N ASN A 92 -14.68 0.88 1.29
CA ASN A 92 -14.66 2.35 1.07
C ASN A 92 -13.26 2.94 0.92
N GLY A 93 -12.20 2.12 1.03
CA GLY A 93 -10.83 2.62 1.06
C GLY A 93 -10.51 3.48 2.30
N ASP A 94 -11.29 3.33 3.36
CA ASP A 94 -11.20 4.12 4.59
C ASP A 94 -10.31 3.48 5.67
N GLY A 95 -9.64 2.37 5.33
CA GLY A 95 -8.80 1.61 6.25
C GLY A 95 -9.56 0.70 7.21
N LYS A 96 -10.88 0.60 7.11
CA LYS A 96 -11.65 -0.43 7.80
C LYS A 96 -11.76 -1.65 6.90
N PHE A 97 -11.43 -2.81 7.45
CA PHE A 97 -11.41 -4.06 6.72
C PHE A 97 -12.42 -5.06 7.29
N THR A 98 -13.18 -5.71 6.43
CA THR A 98 -14.17 -6.72 6.77
C THR A 98 -13.88 -8.02 6.03
N GLY A 99 -14.18 -9.14 6.68
CA GLY A 99 -13.96 -10.49 6.17
C GLY A 99 -14.58 -11.52 7.08
N THR A 100 -14.24 -12.80 6.90
CA THR A 100 -14.65 -13.87 7.81
C THR A 100 -14.14 -13.59 9.22
N PRO A 101 -15.01 -13.52 10.27
CA PRO A 101 -14.58 -13.11 11.60
C PRO A 101 -13.53 -14.03 12.21
N MET A 102 -12.47 -13.46 12.73
CA MET A 102 -11.45 -14.14 13.53
C MET A 102 -11.71 -13.89 15.00
N TYR A 103 -11.84 -14.95 15.79
CA TYR A 103 -12.22 -14.88 17.20
C TYR A 103 -11.07 -15.16 18.15
N PHE A 104 -10.93 -14.31 19.18
CA PHE A 104 -10.17 -14.64 20.38
C PHE A 104 -10.97 -15.63 21.23
N GLN A 105 -10.36 -16.73 21.60
CA GLN A 105 -11.02 -17.76 22.40
C GLN A 105 -10.57 -17.78 23.87
N ASP A 106 -9.32 -17.37 24.09
CA ASP A 106 -8.70 -17.36 25.40
C ASP A 106 -8.59 -15.89 25.88
N ALA A 107 -9.05 -15.63 27.09
CA ALA A 107 -9.08 -14.30 27.68
C ALA A 107 -7.67 -13.73 27.92
N GLN A 108 -6.70 -14.59 28.20
CA GLN A 108 -5.35 -14.18 28.62
C GLN A 108 -4.30 -14.30 27.52
N ALA A 109 -4.56 -15.10 26.47
CA ALA A 109 -3.57 -15.34 25.44
C ALA A 109 -3.41 -14.18 24.48
N GLU A 110 -2.18 -13.76 24.26
CA GLU A 110 -1.81 -12.88 23.17
C GLU A 110 -1.77 -13.64 21.85
N VAL A 111 -2.21 -13.00 20.80
CA VAL A 111 -2.21 -13.51 19.42
C VAL A 111 -1.48 -12.50 18.55
N THR A 112 -0.47 -12.97 17.83
CA THR A 112 0.19 -12.17 16.81
C THR A 112 -0.58 -12.26 15.51
N PHE A 113 -0.98 -11.15 14.96
CA PHE A 113 -1.56 -11.00 13.63
C PHE A 113 -0.48 -10.51 12.69
N THR A 114 -0.29 -11.20 11.57
CA THR A 114 0.51 -10.72 10.45
C THR A 114 -0.41 -10.45 9.28
N ALA A 115 -0.16 -9.38 8.54
CA ALA A 115 -0.97 -9.01 7.39
C ALA A 115 -0.10 -8.57 6.22
N TYR A 116 -0.54 -8.84 4.99
CA TYR A 116 0.13 -8.45 3.78
C TYR A 116 -0.84 -7.96 2.70
N TYR A 117 -0.34 -7.17 1.78
CA TYR A 117 -1.05 -6.66 0.60
C TYR A 117 -0.16 -6.79 -0.65
N PRO A 118 -0.74 -7.04 -1.82
CA PRO A 118 -2.13 -7.41 -2.07
C PRO A 118 -2.40 -8.90 -1.70
N PHE A 119 -3.63 -9.20 -1.32
CA PHE A 119 -4.05 -10.58 -1.03
C PHE A 119 -3.86 -11.50 -2.23
N THR A 120 -3.35 -12.71 -1.99
CA THR A 120 -3.20 -13.76 -2.99
C THR A 120 -3.55 -15.13 -2.41
N GLY A 121 -3.91 -16.08 -3.27
CA GLY A 121 -4.21 -17.45 -2.87
C GLY A 121 -5.66 -17.61 -2.36
N SER A 122 -5.83 -18.43 -1.35
CA SER A 122 -7.15 -18.78 -0.79
C SER A 122 -7.11 -18.77 0.72
N GLU A 123 -8.24 -18.42 1.35
CA GLU A 123 -8.41 -18.55 2.80
C GLU A 123 -8.12 -19.97 3.29
N GLY A 124 -7.54 -20.08 4.46
CA GLY A 124 -7.18 -21.36 5.09
C GLY A 124 -5.90 -22.00 4.55
N THR A 125 -5.30 -21.44 3.50
CA THR A 125 -4.07 -21.96 2.89
C THR A 125 -2.95 -20.94 3.07
N ALA A 126 -1.81 -21.38 3.61
CA ALA A 126 -0.64 -20.50 3.75
C ALA A 126 -0.25 -19.90 2.39
N PRO A 127 -0.08 -18.57 2.31
CA PRO A 127 0.27 -17.94 1.05
C PRO A 127 1.67 -18.40 0.60
N ALA A 128 1.79 -18.70 -0.69
CA ALA A 128 3.07 -19.01 -1.30
C ALA A 128 3.95 -17.75 -1.41
N ILE A 129 5.25 -17.93 -1.57
CA ILE A 129 6.14 -16.85 -1.98
C ILE A 129 5.65 -16.33 -3.34
N ILE A 130 5.46 -15.02 -3.44
CA ILE A 130 5.03 -14.35 -4.66
C ILE A 130 6.25 -14.04 -5.49
N GLU A 131 6.30 -14.55 -6.71
CA GLU A 131 7.31 -14.22 -7.71
C GLU A 131 6.71 -13.24 -8.73
N ASN A 132 7.43 -12.18 -9.03
CA ASN A 132 6.98 -11.18 -10.00
C ASN A 132 8.17 -10.42 -10.60
N ASN A 133 7.89 -9.57 -11.57
CA ASN A 133 8.87 -8.67 -12.17
C ASN A 133 8.42 -7.20 -12.04
N THR A 134 9.37 -6.30 -12.23
CA THR A 134 9.19 -4.85 -12.21
C THR A 134 9.53 -4.21 -13.55
N ARG A 135 9.36 -4.95 -14.66
CA ARG A 135 9.62 -4.49 -16.02
C ARG A 135 8.65 -3.37 -16.44
N ALA A 136 8.89 -2.79 -17.60
CA ALA A 136 8.20 -1.58 -18.06
C ALA A 136 6.67 -1.68 -18.06
N GLU A 137 6.12 -2.82 -18.44
CA GLU A 137 4.68 -3.08 -18.46
C GLU A 137 4.04 -3.03 -17.07
N GLN A 138 4.83 -3.25 -16.02
CA GLN A 138 4.40 -3.17 -14.63
C GLN A 138 4.46 -1.73 -14.08
N GLN A 139 5.27 -0.86 -14.67
CA GLN A 139 5.52 0.50 -14.14
C GLN A 139 4.42 1.51 -14.47
N THR A 140 3.23 1.05 -14.81
CA THR A 140 2.06 1.93 -15.01
C THR A 140 1.34 2.22 -13.69
N LEU A 141 0.66 3.37 -13.59
CA LEU A 141 -0.13 3.74 -12.41
C LEU A 141 -1.19 2.68 -12.02
N GLY A 142 -1.72 1.93 -13.00
CA GLY A 142 -2.70 0.88 -12.75
C GLY A 142 -2.08 -0.46 -12.33
N ASN A 143 -0.79 -0.69 -12.61
CA ASN A 143 -0.12 -1.94 -12.28
C ASN A 143 0.77 -1.82 -11.04
N GLN A 144 1.41 -0.68 -10.77
CA GLN A 144 2.25 -0.49 -9.59
C GLN A 144 1.61 -0.98 -8.29
N PRO A 145 0.31 -0.71 -7.99
CA PRO A 145 -0.32 -1.22 -6.76
C PRO A 145 -0.35 -2.76 -6.64
N LYS A 146 -0.24 -3.48 -7.76
CA LYS A 146 -0.29 -4.95 -7.75
C LYS A 146 1.00 -5.62 -7.27
N PHE A 147 2.10 -4.88 -7.22
CA PHE A 147 3.40 -5.35 -6.74
C PHE A 147 4.08 -4.38 -5.77
N ASP A 148 3.40 -3.32 -5.36
CA ASP A 148 3.79 -2.52 -4.22
C ASP A 148 3.41 -3.27 -2.94
N TYR A 149 4.25 -4.23 -2.56
CA TYR A 149 3.98 -5.12 -1.44
C TYR A 149 4.05 -4.38 -0.11
N LEU A 150 3.02 -4.59 0.71
CA LEU A 150 2.95 -4.05 2.07
C LEU A 150 2.90 -5.20 3.08
N TRP A 151 3.42 -4.95 4.26
CA TRP A 151 3.37 -5.92 5.35
C TRP A 151 3.30 -5.23 6.71
N ALA A 152 2.56 -5.84 7.63
CA ALA A 152 2.40 -5.39 9.00
C ALA A 152 2.30 -6.56 9.97
N SER A 153 2.63 -6.31 11.24
CA SER A 153 2.38 -7.23 12.34
C SER A 153 1.83 -6.49 13.55
N ARG A 154 0.87 -7.11 14.24
CA ARG A 154 0.28 -6.55 15.45
C ARG A 154 -0.05 -7.65 16.44
N VAL A 155 0.21 -7.40 17.73
CA VAL A 155 -0.26 -8.26 18.81
C VAL A 155 -1.62 -7.76 19.30
N GLY A 156 -2.55 -8.69 19.51
CA GLY A 156 -3.87 -8.45 20.09
C GLY A 156 -4.25 -9.47 21.14
N LYS A 157 -5.26 -9.14 21.93
CA LYS A 157 -5.83 -10.03 22.95
C LYS A 157 -7.33 -9.80 23.08
N LYS A 158 -8.05 -10.74 23.68
CA LYS A 158 -9.51 -10.71 23.82
C LYS A 158 -10.02 -9.42 24.46
N GLY A 159 -9.36 -8.92 25.50
CA GLY A 159 -9.72 -7.65 26.15
C GLY A 159 -9.40 -6.37 25.36
N GLN A 160 -8.66 -6.49 24.24
CA GLN A 160 -8.33 -5.39 23.33
C GLN A 160 -8.46 -5.89 21.88
N PRO A 161 -9.68 -6.11 21.39
CA PRO A 161 -9.92 -6.78 20.11
C PRO A 161 -9.66 -5.90 18.88
N ASN A 162 -9.37 -4.62 19.05
CA ASN A 162 -9.08 -3.70 17.96
C ASN A 162 -7.64 -3.90 17.47
N ILE A 163 -7.52 -4.45 16.27
CA ILE A 163 -6.25 -4.70 15.60
C ILE A 163 -6.05 -3.61 14.55
N ASN A 164 -5.21 -2.63 14.88
CA ASN A 164 -4.83 -1.58 13.96
C ASN A 164 -3.46 -1.91 13.37
N PHE A 165 -3.43 -2.25 12.07
CA PHE A 165 -2.20 -2.49 11.34
C PHE A 165 -1.59 -1.19 10.83
N GLU A 166 -0.28 -1.05 11.01
CA GLU A 166 0.54 -0.03 10.39
C GLU A 166 1.38 -0.72 9.31
N PHE A 167 0.91 -0.66 8.08
CA PHE A 167 1.60 -1.29 6.94
C PHE A 167 2.82 -0.49 6.52
N ALA A 168 3.91 -1.20 6.26
CA ALA A 168 5.12 -0.64 5.67
C ALA A 168 5.31 -1.18 4.25
N HIS A 169 5.73 -0.32 3.33
CA HIS A 169 6.16 -0.74 2.00
C HIS A 169 7.37 -1.66 2.09
N LYS A 170 7.39 -2.69 1.25
CA LYS A 170 8.48 -3.69 1.19
C LYS A 170 9.30 -3.59 -0.09
N MET A 171 8.84 -2.80 -1.06
CA MET A 171 9.57 -2.46 -2.26
C MET A 171 10.43 -1.21 -2.05
N SER A 172 11.30 -0.91 -3.01
CA SER A 172 12.05 0.34 -3.11
C SER A 172 11.44 1.20 -4.20
N LYS A 173 11.44 2.52 -4.00
CA LYS A 173 10.92 3.48 -4.97
C LYS A 173 12.02 4.44 -5.41
N ILE A 174 12.06 4.76 -6.69
CA ILE A 174 12.89 5.82 -7.26
C ILE A 174 11.97 6.85 -7.89
N THR A 175 12.00 8.07 -7.37
CA THR A 175 11.19 9.20 -7.86
C THR A 175 12.12 10.22 -8.52
N MET A 176 11.78 10.66 -9.72
CA MET A 176 12.57 11.64 -10.45
C MET A 176 11.81 12.94 -10.65
N THR A 177 12.55 14.04 -10.63
CA THR A 177 12.09 15.35 -11.07
C THR A 177 13.04 15.81 -12.17
N PHE A 178 12.55 15.95 -13.39
CA PHE A 178 13.32 16.48 -14.49
C PHE A 178 13.17 18.00 -14.52
N GLN A 179 14.28 18.71 -14.69
CA GLN A 179 14.33 20.17 -14.75
C GLN A 179 15.05 20.65 -16.00
N ASP A 180 14.58 21.78 -16.52
CA ASP A 180 15.26 22.50 -17.59
C ASP A 180 16.58 23.04 -17.07
N GLY A 181 17.62 22.80 -17.84
CA GLY A 181 18.92 23.46 -17.70
C GLY A 181 19.17 24.43 -18.83
N GLU A 182 20.41 24.86 -18.98
CA GLU A 182 20.77 25.84 -20.00
C GLU A 182 20.47 25.32 -21.41
N GLY A 183 19.50 25.98 -22.06
CA GLY A 183 19.16 25.78 -23.46
C GLY A 183 18.46 24.47 -23.77
N THR A 184 17.83 23.82 -22.79
CA THR A 184 17.04 22.59 -22.95
C THR A 184 15.61 22.76 -22.44
N GLN A 185 14.74 21.83 -22.81
CA GLN A 185 13.36 21.75 -22.33
C GLN A 185 12.99 20.29 -22.05
N VAL A 186 12.64 19.94 -20.80
CA VAL A 186 12.30 18.56 -20.37
C VAL A 186 11.00 18.04 -20.99
N ASN A 187 10.14 18.92 -21.45
CA ASN A 187 8.88 18.54 -22.14
C ASN A 187 9.07 17.78 -23.46
N LYS A 188 10.33 17.60 -23.90
CA LYS A 188 10.69 16.85 -25.11
C LYS A 188 11.37 15.53 -24.82
N ILE A 189 11.35 15.05 -23.58
CA ILE A 189 11.86 13.72 -23.23
C ILE A 189 10.95 12.68 -23.89
N GLU A 190 11.56 11.76 -24.65
CA GLU A 190 10.87 10.69 -25.37
C GLU A 190 10.84 9.40 -24.52
N SER A 191 11.96 9.09 -23.89
CA SER A 191 12.10 7.93 -23.01
C SER A 191 13.21 8.14 -21.98
N TYR A 192 13.18 7.32 -20.94
CA TYR A 192 14.28 7.20 -19.99
C TYR A 192 14.47 5.74 -19.60
N SER A 193 15.71 5.36 -19.28
CA SER A 193 16.01 4.00 -18.87
C SER A 193 16.99 3.94 -17.71
N PHE A 194 16.91 2.88 -16.96
CA PHE A 194 17.81 2.54 -15.86
C PHE A 194 18.59 1.29 -16.21
N ASP A 195 19.90 1.40 -16.33
CA ASP A 195 20.77 0.24 -16.49
C ASP A 195 21.30 -0.18 -15.11
N GLY A 196 21.37 -1.48 -14.87
CA GLY A 196 21.97 -2.03 -13.66
C GLY A 196 20.97 -2.38 -12.56
N LEU A 197 19.71 -2.64 -12.90
CA LEU A 197 18.67 -3.11 -11.99
C LEU A 197 18.32 -4.58 -12.25
N VAL A 198 18.16 -5.36 -11.20
CA VAL A 198 17.53 -6.69 -11.29
C VAL A 198 16.03 -6.47 -11.21
N LEU A 199 15.31 -6.89 -12.24
CA LEU A 199 13.88 -6.61 -12.38
C LEU A 199 12.95 -7.74 -11.92
N GLU A 200 13.48 -8.92 -11.63
CA GLU A 200 12.71 -10.02 -11.05
C GLU A 200 13.01 -10.18 -9.56
N GLY A 201 12.01 -10.59 -8.82
CA GLY A 201 12.16 -10.76 -7.39
C GLY A 201 11.05 -11.58 -6.75
N THR A 202 11.13 -11.67 -5.44
CA THR A 202 10.19 -12.41 -4.61
C THR A 202 9.68 -11.55 -3.46
N PHE A 203 8.46 -11.83 -3.04
CA PHE A 203 7.90 -11.34 -1.79
C PHE A 203 7.38 -12.52 -0.97
N ASN A 204 7.78 -12.58 0.30
CA ASN A 204 7.29 -13.58 1.23
C ASN A 204 6.20 -12.99 2.13
N PRO A 205 4.92 -13.32 1.93
CA PRO A 205 3.82 -12.79 2.74
C PRO A 205 3.91 -13.15 4.23
N ALA A 206 4.55 -14.27 4.57
CA ALA A 206 4.68 -14.72 5.96
C ALA A 206 5.66 -13.85 6.77
N THR A 207 6.71 -13.33 6.12
CA THR A 207 7.77 -12.56 6.79
C THR A 207 7.80 -11.08 6.41
N GLY A 208 7.15 -10.72 5.30
CA GLY A 208 7.21 -9.38 4.71
C GLY A 208 8.54 -9.08 4.02
N GLU A 209 9.36 -10.08 3.74
CA GLU A 209 10.60 -9.91 3.00
C GLU A 209 10.34 -9.80 1.50
N ALA A 210 10.78 -8.70 0.90
CA ALA A 210 10.87 -8.54 -0.54
C ALA A 210 12.35 -8.43 -0.94
N LYS A 211 12.74 -9.11 -2.04
CA LYS A 211 14.11 -9.06 -2.54
C LYS A 211 14.18 -9.39 -4.03
N ALA A 212 15.15 -8.80 -4.71
CA ALA A 212 15.51 -9.20 -6.06
C ALA A 212 16.07 -10.63 -6.09
N LYS A 213 15.90 -11.33 -7.21
CA LYS A 213 16.52 -12.62 -7.47
C LYS A 213 18.03 -12.45 -7.73
N GLU A 214 18.80 -13.51 -7.48
CA GLU A 214 20.21 -13.55 -7.87
C GLU A 214 20.30 -13.83 -9.37
N MET A 215 20.36 -12.78 -10.17
CA MET A 215 20.46 -12.86 -11.62
C MET A 215 21.14 -11.61 -12.18
N GLU A 216 21.45 -11.63 -13.46
CA GLU A 216 22.06 -10.50 -14.17
C GLU A 216 21.12 -9.28 -14.16
N ALA A 217 21.71 -8.11 -14.01
CA ALA A 217 20.98 -6.86 -14.08
C ALA A 217 20.52 -6.57 -15.52
N GLU A 218 19.37 -5.96 -15.63
CA GLU A 218 18.74 -5.61 -16.89
C GLU A 218 18.65 -4.08 -17.07
N THR A 219 18.21 -3.65 -18.26
CA THR A 219 17.82 -2.27 -18.54
C THR A 219 16.31 -2.14 -18.47
N LEU A 220 15.81 -1.29 -17.60
CA LEU A 220 14.41 -0.88 -17.54
C LEU A 220 14.21 0.35 -18.41
N THR A 221 13.52 0.24 -19.54
CA THR A 221 13.22 1.37 -20.43
C THR A 221 11.76 1.74 -20.36
N LEU A 222 11.48 3.03 -20.18
CA LEU A 222 10.14 3.61 -20.07
C LEU A 222 9.96 4.70 -21.11
N ASN A 223 8.92 4.57 -21.93
CA ASN A 223 8.53 5.59 -22.90
C ASN A 223 7.68 6.66 -22.20
N VAL A 224 7.84 7.90 -22.62
CA VAL A 224 7.05 9.02 -22.14
C VAL A 224 5.93 9.28 -23.14
N ASP A 225 4.77 8.65 -22.92
CA ASP A 225 3.59 8.78 -23.77
C ASP A 225 2.92 10.15 -23.68
N ASN A 226 3.25 10.92 -22.63
CA ASN A 226 2.74 12.25 -22.38
C ASN A 226 3.86 13.16 -21.88
N VAL A 227 3.76 14.40 -22.23
CA VAL A 227 4.66 15.48 -21.82
C VAL A 227 4.93 15.41 -20.32
N ILE A 228 6.19 15.21 -19.94
CA ILE A 228 6.61 15.46 -18.56
C ILE A 228 6.48 16.97 -18.34
N SER A 229 5.34 17.41 -17.81
CA SER A 229 5.17 18.78 -17.36
C SER A 229 5.93 18.96 -16.05
N GLY A 230 6.38 20.16 -15.74
CA GLY A 230 7.23 20.45 -14.59
C GLY A 230 6.71 20.04 -13.21
N SER A 231 5.47 19.54 -13.12
CA SER A 231 4.86 18.95 -11.92
C SER A 231 4.84 17.41 -11.94
N ALA A 232 5.17 16.78 -13.06
CA ALA A 232 5.17 15.32 -13.14
C ALA A 232 6.44 14.77 -12.48
N ARG A 233 6.25 13.93 -11.48
CA ARG A 233 7.32 13.20 -10.78
C ARG A 233 7.24 11.72 -11.13
N PRO A 234 7.77 11.29 -12.29
CA PRO A 234 7.75 9.88 -12.66
C PRO A 234 8.49 9.07 -11.60
N SER A 235 7.93 7.94 -11.25
CA SER A 235 8.52 7.02 -10.28
C SER A 235 8.47 5.59 -10.78
N ILE A 236 9.47 4.81 -10.37
CA ILE A 236 9.50 3.37 -10.55
C ILE A 236 9.54 2.68 -9.18
N ILE A 237 8.97 1.49 -9.14
CA ILE A 237 9.03 0.59 -7.99
C ILE A 237 9.85 -0.62 -8.39
N VAL A 238 10.85 -0.97 -7.58
CA VAL A 238 11.76 -2.09 -7.81
C VAL A 238 11.97 -2.89 -6.53
N TYR A 239 12.44 -4.12 -6.67
CA TYR A 239 12.80 -4.92 -5.52
C TYR A 239 14.01 -4.34 -4.78
N PRO A 240 14.04 -4.43 -3.43
CA PRO A 240 15.26 -4.18 -2.67
C PRO A 240 16.40 -5.03 -3.18
N GLN A 241 17.57 -4.41 -3.43
CA GLN A 241 18.71 -5.07 -4.02
C GLN A 241 20.00 -4.31 -3.77
N ALA A 242 21.11 -5.03 -3.72
CA ALA A 242 22.42 -4.40 -3.84
C ALA A 242 22.58 -3.84 -5.26
N THR A 243 23.13 -2.65 -5.38
CA THR A 243 23.54 -2.08 -6.65
C THR A 243 25.04 -2.28 -6.75
N SER A 244 25.53 -2.94 -7.81
CA SER A 244 26.96 -3.22 -8.00
C SER A 244 27.80 -1.98 -8.28
N GLY A 245 27.42 -0.87 -7.70
CA GLY A 245 28.05 0.44 -7.83
C GLY A 245 27.03 1.51 -8.20
N LYS A 246 26.77 1.69 -9.49
CA LYS A 246 25.95 2.79 -9.99
C LYS A 246 24.88 2.29 -10.92
N VAL A 247 23.67 2.81 -10.74
CA VAL A 247 22.60 2.65 -11.72
C VAL A 247 22.73 3.83 -12.70
N VAL A 248 22.82 3.52 -13.99
CA VAL A 248 22.95 4.54 -15.01
C VAL A 248 21.57 4.92 -15.53
N LEU A 249 21.17 6.18 -15.30
CA LEU A 249 19.98 6.76 -15.91
C LEU A 249 20.35 7.32 -17.30
N ARG A 250 19.67 6.84 -18.33
CA ARG A 250 19.73 7.38 -19.69
C ARG A 250 18.41 8.06 -20.03
N ILE A 251 18.49 9.20 -20.70
CA ILE A 251 17.32 10.01 -21.08
C ILE A 251 17.46 10.29 -22.58
N VAL A 252 16.44 9.93 -23.35
CA VAL A 252 16.39 10.23 -24.79
C VAL A 252 15.51 11.46 -25.01
N LYS A 253 16.07 12.43 -25.71
CA LYS A 253 15.43 13.70 -26.04
C LYS A 253 15.96 14.23 -27.38
N ASP A 254 15.08 14.59 -28.32
CA ASP A 254 15.45 15.12 -29.64
C ASP A 254 16.50 14.21 -30.35
N ASN A 255 16.33 12.85 -30.29
CA ASN A 255 17.26 11.84 -30.82
C ASN A 255 18.66 11.88 -30.18
N GLN A 256 18.85 12.53 -29.07
CA GLN A 256 20.11 12.54 -28.29
C GLN A 256 19.92 11.80 -26.99
N THR A 257 20.97 11.08 -26.57
CA THR A 257 20.98 10.37 -25.28
C THR A 257 21.83 11.12 -24.28
N TYR A 258 21.20 11.49 -23.18
CA TYR A 258 21.84 12.04 -21.99
C TYR A 258 22.00 10.91 -20.97
N LYS A 259 23.07 10.94 -20.19
CA LYS A 259 23.27 9.97 -19.11
C LYS A 259 23.75 10.64 -17.84
N CYS A 260 23.30 10.13 -16.70
CA CYS A 260 23.86 10.43 -15.39
C CYS A 260 23.85 9.16 -14.52
N GLU A 261 24.64 9.19 -13.47
CA GLU A 261 24.77 8.07 -12.54
C GLU A 261 23.96 8.34 -11.29
N LEU A 262 23.11 7.40 -10.90
CA LEU A 262 22.39 7.43 -9.64
C LEU A 262 23.17 6.62 -8.61
N THR A 263 23.44 7.23 -7.47
CA THR A 263 24.13 6.58 -6.35
C THR A 263 23.18 6.39 -5.19
N PHE A 264 23.25 5.23 -4.55
CA PHE A 264 22.43 4.89 -3.41
C PHE A 264 23.29 4.76 -2.16
N ALA A 265 22.77 5.27 -1.02
CA ALA A 265 23.50 5.21 0.24
C ALA A 265 23.73 3.75 0.64
N GLY A 266 25.00 3.41 0.89
CA GLY A 266 25.41 2.03 1.19
C GLY A 266 25.47 1.10 -0.03
N GLY A 267 25.25 1.61 -1.25
CA GLY A 267 25.29 0.80 -2.47
C GLY A 267 24.08 -0.15 -2.60
N GLU A 268 22.95 0.20 -2.01
CA GLU A 268 21.77 -0.66 -2.03
C GLU A 268 20.46 0.14 -2.11
N LEU A 269 19.46 -0.46 -2.74
CA LEU A 269 18.06 -0.05 -2.69
C LEU A 269 17.37 -0.78 -1.54
N LYS A 270 16.92 -0.03 -0.54
CA LYS A 270 16.33 -0.56 0.70
C LYS A 270 14.80 -0.63 0.61
N ALA A 271 14.23 -1.67 1.22
CA ALA A 271 12.79 -1.78 1.39
C ALA A 271 12.21 -0.53 2.10
N GLY A 272 11.04 -0.10 1.68
CA GLY A 272 10.31 1.01 2.28
C GLY A 272 10.99 2.37 2.13
N THR A 273 11.80 2.53 1.11
CA THR A 273 12.57 3.77 0.87
C THR A 273 12.24 4.37 -0.48
N ASP A 274 11.98 5.67 -0.51
CA ASP A 274 11.82 6.48 -1.72
C ASP A 274 13.08 7.33 -1.95
N TYR A 275 13.80 7.00 -3.01
CA TYR A 275 15.00 7.74 -3.45
C TYR A 275 14.58 8.80 -4.46
N GLN A 276 14.66 10.06 -4.06
CA GLN A 276 14.23 11.19 -4.89
C GLN A 276 15.41 11.90 -5.53
N TYR A 277 15.40 12.00 -6.85
CA TYR A 277 16.43 12.65 -7.63
C TYR A 277 15.87 13.81 -8.43
N THR A 278 16.57 14.94 -8.41
CA THR A 278 16.35 16.04 -9.35
C THR A 278 17.42 15.97 -10.43
N ILE A 279 17.00 15.83 -11.67
CA ILE A 279 17.85 15.68 -12.86
C ILE A 279 17.72 16.94 -13.71
N THR A 280 18.80 17.68 -13.85
CA THR A 280 18.84 18.87 -14.70
C THR A 280 19.47 18.52 -16.04
N LEU A 281 18.74 18.75 -17.13
CA LEU A 281 19.22 18.55 -18.50
C LEU A 281 19.83 19.85 -19.03
N ASN A 282 21.09 19.78 -19.44
CA ASN A 282 21.80 20.85 -20.09
C ASN A 282 22.13 20.47 -21.53
N LYS A 283 22.49 21.42 -22.39
CA LYS A 283 22.94 21.16 -23.77
C LYS A 283 24.05 20.13 -23.88
N THR A 284 24.89 20.05 -22.87
CA THR A 284 26.11 19.23 -22.84
C THR A 284 25.96 17.92 -22.05
N GLY A 285 24.89 17.75 -21.29
CA GLY A 285 24.72 16.57 -20.47
C GLY A 285 23.49 16.61 -19.53
N ALA A 286 23.39 15.60 -18.68
CA ALA A 286 22.43 15.53 -17.60
C ALA A 286 23.16 15.38 -16.27
N ASP A 287 22.77 16.20 -15.29
CA ASP A 287 23.37 16.22 -13.96
C ASP A 287 22.34 15.89 -12.89
N VAL A 288 22.74 15.09 -11.90
CA VAL A 288 21.98 14.95 -10.66
C VAL A 288 22.26 16.17 -9.80
N THR A 289 21.33 17.11 -9.75
CA THR A 289 21.50 18.37 -9.01
C THR A 289 21.01 18.28 -7.57
N LYS A 290 20.14 17.29 -7.26
CA LYS A 290 19.66 17.02 -5.92
C LYS A 290 19.34 15.53 -5.74
N SER A 291 19.68 15.00 -4.57
CA SER A 291 19.36 13.63 -4.16
C SER A 291 18.85 13.65 -2.72
N GLU A 292 17.71 13.05 -2.49
CA GLU A 292 17.09 12.92 -1.16
C GLU A 292 16.63 11.48 -0.94
N ILE A 293 16.69 11.01 0.30
CA ILE A 293 16.25 9.69 0.70
C ILE A 293 15.19 9.88 1.76
N HIS A 294 13.99 9.38 1.48
CA HIS A 294 12.87 9.46 2.39
C HIS A 294 12.37 8.07 2.76
N PRO A 295 11.88 7.85 3.99
CA PRO A 295 11.03 6.71 4.24
C PRO A 295 9.87 6.75 3.25
N TRP A 296 9.54 5.64 2.65
CA TRP A 296 8.36 5.55 1.80
C TRP A 296 7.11 5.56 2.67
N SER A 297 6.80 6.74 3.14
CA SER A 297 5.63 7.09 3.89
C SER A 297 4.96 8.28 3.21
N SER A 298 3.69 8.51 3.50
CA SER A 298 2.83 9.46 2.83
C SER A 298 3.15 10.95 3.03
N GLN A 299 4.23 11.31 3.68
CA GLN A 299 4.56 12.71 3.93
C GLN A 299 5.61 13.22 2.95
N ILE A 300 5.13 13.96 1.94
CA ILE A 300 5.94 15.07 1.40
C ILE A 300 5.77 16.21 2.41
N GLY A 301 6.77 16.43 3.23
CA GLY A 301 6.81 17.64 4.04
C GLY A 301 6.89 18.85 3.10
N THR A 302 5.79 19.56 2.92
CA THR A 302 5.82 20.94 2.44
C THR A 302 6.31 21.78 3.62
N GLY A 303 7.62 21.90 3.76
CA GLY A 303 8.21 22.92 4.59
C GLY A 303 8.11 24.24 3.82
N ASP A 304 7.18 25.09 4.19
CA ASP A 304 7.25 26.50 3.83
C ASP A 304 8.48 27.08 4.53
N ALA A 305 9.53 27.34 3.75
CA ALA A 305 10.64 28.14 4.22
C ALA A 305 10.16 29.59 4.25
N THR A 306 9.81 30.09 5.43
CA THR A 306 9.72 31.51 5.67
C THR A 306 11.15 32.06 5.74
N MET A 307 11.48 32.98 4.83
CA MET A 307 12.68 33.80 4.99
C MET A 307 12.44 34.74 6.19
N GLU A 308 13.37 34.75 7.14
CA GLU A 308 13.57 35.87 8.08
C GLU A 308 14.33 37.01 7.41
#